data_52306096bf7f029ae4e7b142c07755a8
#
_entry.id   52306096bf7f029ae4e7b142c07755a8
#
_cell.length_a   1.000
_cell.length_b   1.000
_cell.length_c   1.000
_cell.angle_alpha   90.00
_cell.angle_beta   90.00
_cell.angle_gamma   90.00
#
_symmetry.space_group_name_H-M   'P 1'
#
loop_
_entity.id
_entity.type
_entity.pdbx_description
1 polymer ?
#
loop_
_entity_poly.entity_id
_entity_poly.type
_entity_poly.pdbx_seq_one_letter_code
_entity_poly.pdbx_strand_id
1 'polypeptide(L)'
;MAAFPEARREQFLERPLPSSEDSERAILGAVLLDNALIAQAVEHLKPEDFYSPLHRRIFGAMISLFETSKKIDPILISEELKKDGSIESIGGR
;
A
#
# COMPACT_ATOMS: atom_id res chain seq x y z
N MET A 1 12.87 -13.84 -11.24
CA MET A 1 12.78 -14.48 -9.97
C MET A 1 11.87 -13.73 -9.00
N ALA A 2 11.11 -14.42 -8.28
CA ALA A 2 10.18 -13.77 -7.39
C ALA A 2 10.91 -13.20 -6.19
N ALA A 3 10.53 -12.02 -5.78
CA ALA A 3 11.08 -11.41 -4.59
C ALA A 3 10.64 -12.14 -3.34
N PHE A 4 9.49 -12.79 -3.38
CA PHE A 4 8.92 -13.51 -2.26
C PHE A 4 9.12 -14.99 -2.43
N PRO A 5 9.33 -15.72 -1.32
CA PRO A 5 9.15 -17.16 -1.38
C PRO A 5 7.72 -17.47 -1.78
N GLU A 6 7.54 -18.62 -2.38
CA GLU A 6 6.22 -18.97 -2.87
C GLU A 6 5.19 -19.05 -1.75
N ALA A 7 5.56 -19.57 -0.60
CA ALA A 7 4.62 -19.70 0.50
C ALA A 7 4.15 -18.33 0.97
N ARG A 8 5.06 -17.36 1.02
CA ARG A 8 4.68 -16.02 1.45
C ARG A 8 3.80 -15.36 0.43
N ARG A 9 4.04 -15.61 -0.86
CA ARG A 9 3.23 -15.03 -1.90
C ARG A 9 1.81 -15.57 -1.83
N GLU A 10 1.66 -16.85 -1.56
CA GLU A 10 0.34 -17.42 -1.39
C GLU A 10 -0.41 -16.78 -0.25
N GLN A 11 0.29 -16.57 0.86
CA GLN A 11 -0.32 -15.89 1.99
C GLN A 11 -0.82 -14.51 1.61
N PHE A 12 0.00 -13.78 0.88
CA PHE A 12 -0.34 -12.42 0.48
C PHE A 12 -1.59 -12.41 -0.39
N LEU A 13 -1.65 -13.32 -1.37
CA LEU A 13 -2.73 -13.29 -2.34
C LEU A 13 -4.00 -13.94 -1.82
N GLU A 14 -3.87 -14.90 -0.93
CA GLU A 14 -5.04 -15.61 -0.44
C GLU A 14 -5.69 -14.98 0.77
N ARG A 15 -5.00 -14.06 1.39
CA ARG A 15 -5.58 -13.38 2.54
C ARG A 15 -6.81 -12.61 2.07
N PRO A 16 -7.97 -12.84 2.66
CA PRO A 16 -9.17 -12.23 2.10
C PRO A 16 -9.12 -10.72 2.18
N LEU A 17 -9.13 -10.15 3.31
CA LEU A 17 -9.06 -8.71 3.47
C LEU A 17 -8.19 -8.39 4.65
N PRO A 18 -7.44 -7.29 4.61
CA PRO A 18 -6.73 -6.88 5.81
C PRO A 18 -7.75 -6.56 6.88
N SER A 19 -7.61 -7.17 8.04
CA SER A 19 -8.57 -6.97 9.10
C SER A 19 -7.92 -6.38 10.34
N SER A 20 -6.62 -6.13 10.32
CA SER A 20 -5.94 -5.54 11.44
C SER A 20 -4.86 -4.62 10.93
N GLU A 21 -4.50 -3.66 11.78
CA GLU A 21 -3.47 -2.72 11.39
C GLU A 21 -2.14 -3.40 11.12
N ASP A 22 -1.85 -4.47 11.87
CA ASP A 22 -0.60 -5.18 11.66
C ASP A 22 -0.57 -5.83 10.28
N SER A 23 -1.68 -6.47 9.89
CA SER A 23 -1.76 -7.07 8.57
C SER A 23 -1.63 -6.02 7.49
N GLU A 24 -2.30 -4.89 7.68
CA GLU A 24 -2.26 -3.83 6.69
C GLU A 24 -0.86 -3.26 6.56
N ARG A 25 -0.20 -3.05 7.69
CA ARG A 25 1.17 -2.55 7.67
C ARG A 25 2.11 -3.52 6.96
N ALA A 26 1.87 -4.81 7.15
CA ALA A 26 2.70 -5.80 6.49
C ALA A 26 2.57 -5.73 4.98
N ILE A 27 1.35 -5.53 4.49
CA ILE A 27 1.12 -5.41 3.06
C ILE A 27 1.80 -4.16 2.51
N LEU A 28 1.59 -3.03 3.18
CA LEU A 28 2.19 -1.78 2.73
C LEU A 28 3.70 -1.84 2.79
N GLY A 29 4.23 -2.45 3.85
CA GLY A 29 5.67 -2.61 3.97
C GLY A 29 6.26 -3.48 2.89
N ALA A 30 5.53 -4.53 2.50
CA ALA A 30 6.00 -5.39 1.43
C ALA A 30 6.13 -4.63 0.12
N VAL A 31 5.16 -3.75 -0.18
CA VAL A 31 5.24 -2.94 -1.40
C VAL A 31 6.42 -1.98 -1.34
N LEU A 32 6.71 -1.44 -0.16
CA LEU A 32 7.85 -0.55 -0.02
C LEU A 32 9.16 -1.27 -0.26
N LEU A 33 9.24 -2.52 0.18
CA LEU A 33 10.44 -3.31 -0.02
C LEU A 33 10.58 -3.81 -1.46
N ASP A 34 9.46 -4.04 -2.11
CA ASP A 34 9.47 -4.56 -3.48
C ASP A 34 8.33 -3.90 -4.23
N ASN A 35 8.62 -2.82 -4.90
CA ASN A 35 7.59 -2.03 -5.55
C ASN A 35 6.80 -2.82 -6.59
N ALA A 36 7.39 -3.87 -7.14
CA ALA A 36 6.69 -4.67 -8.14
C ALA A 36 5.44 -5.34 -7.57
N LEU A 37 5.38 -5.50 -6.25
CA LEU A 37 4.21 -6.12 -5.63
C LEU A 37 2.95 -5.28 -5.77
N ILE A 38 3.09 -3.98 -6.07
CA ILE A 38 1.90 -3.15 -6.21
C ILE A 38 0.99 -3.68 -7.32
N ALA A 39 1.58 -4.18 -8.38
CA ALA A 39 0.78 -4.69 -9.50
C ALA A 39 -0.11 -5.85 -9.05
N GLN A 40 0.42 -6.73 -8.21
CA GLN A 40 -0.37 -7.83 -7.68
C GLN A 40 -1.37 -7.34 -6.65
N ALA A 41 -0.95 -6.39 -5.83
CA ALA A 41 -1.83 -5.91 -4.78
C ALA A 41 -3.09 -5.27 -5.35
N VAL A 42 -2.94 -4.47 -6.41
CA VAL A 42 -4.11 -3.78 -6.97
C VAL A 42 -5.07 -4.73 -7.66
N GLU A 43 -4.62 -5.95 -7.97
CA GLU A 43 -5.53 -6.93 -8.54
C GLU A 43 -6.46 -7.51 -7.49
N HIS A 44 -6.09 -7.44 -6.24
CA HIS A 44 -6.82 -8.09 -5.16
C HIS A 44 -7.35 -7.14 -4.12
N LEU A 45 -6.79 -5.94 -4.04
CA LEU A 45 -7.13 -4.99 -2.98
C LEU A 45 -7.41 -3.63 -3.56
N LYS A 46 -8.31 -2.91 -2.90
CA LYS A 46 -8.57 -1.51 -3.19
C LYS A 46 -8.32 -0.71 -1.92
N PRO A 47 -8.09 0.60 -2.03
CA PRO A 47 -7.87 1.37 -0.81
C PRO A 47 -8.98 1.20 0.22
N GLU A 48 -10.22 1.10 -0.22
CA GLU A 48 -11.33 0.98 0.70
C GLU A 48 -11.37 -0.36 1.42
N ASP A 49 -10.55 -1.32 1.00
CA ASP A 49 -10.48 -2.60 1.70
C ASP A 49 -9.68 -2.49 2.99
N PHE A 50 -8.93 -1.42 3.17
CA PHE A 50 -8.15 -1.24 4.38
C PHE A 50 -9.03 -0.69 5.48
N TYR A 51 -8.82 -1.19 6.69
CA TYR A 51 -9.59 -0.74 7.84
C TYR A 51 -9.15 0.64 8.30
N SER A 52 -7.85 0.88 8.36
CA SER A 52 -7.29 2.12 8.84
C SER A 52 -7.44 3.22 7.80
N PRO A 53 -8.03 4.37 8.15
CA PRO A 53 -8.13 5.47 7.19
C PRO A 53 -6.76 5.92 6.68
N LEU A 54 -5.75 5.90 7.54
CA LEU A 54 -4.41 6.27 7.11
C LEU A 54 -3.90 5.29 6.06
N HIS A 55 -4.12 4.00 6.28
CA HIS A 55 -3.63 3.00 5.35
C HIS A 55 -4.36 3.09 4.02
N ARG A 56 -5.63 3.45 4.03
CA ARG A 56 -6.36 3.67 2.77
C ARG A 56 -5.68 4.74 1.95
N ARG A 57 -5.30 5.82 2.60
CA ARG A 57 -4.67 6.92 1.88
C ARG A 57 -3.27 6.56 1.42
N ILE A 58 -2.54 5.81 2.24
CA ILE A 58 -1.21 5.38 1.84
C ILE A 58 -1.30 4.48 0.62
N PHE A 59 -2.22 3.52 0.64
CA PHE A 59 -2.35 2.62 -0.51
C PHE A 59 -2.78 3.40 -1.75
N GLY A 60 -3.68 4.37 -1.58
CA GLY A 60 -4.08 5.23 -2.69
C GLY A 60 -2.90 6.00 -3.26
N ALA A 61 -2.02 6.51 -2.39
CA ALA A 61 -0.84 7.21 -2.85
C ALA A 61 0.09 6.26 -3.61
N MET A 62 0.22 5.04 -3.12
CA MET A 62 1.04 4.05 -3.81
C MET A 62 0.51 3.78 -5.21
N ILE A 63 -0.81 3.66 -5.35
CA ILE A 63 -1.41 3.44 -6.66
C ILE A 63 -1.14 4.63 -7.57
N SER A 64 -1.26 5.84 -7.05
CA SER A 64 -0.99 7.02 -7.83
C SER A 64 0.44 7.05 -8.34
N LEU A 65 1.39 6.71 -7.49
CA LEU A 65 2.79 6.66 -7.91
C LEU A 65 3.00 5.58 -8.95
N PHE A 66 2.35 4.43 -8.76
CA PHE A 66 2.44 3.34 -9.71
C PHE A 66 1.92 3.77 -11.08
N GLU A 67 0.78 4.45 -11.10
CA GLU A 67 0.17 4.87 -12.35
C GLU A 67 0.98 5.93 -13.08
N THR A 68 1.75 6.69 -12.35
CA THR A 68 2.59 7.72 -12.95
C THR A 68 4.02 7.23 -13.13
N SER A 69 4.25 5.94 -12.95
CA SER A 69 5.56 5.31 -13.15
C SER A 69 6.64 5.87 -12.24
N LYS A 70 6.26 6.25 -11.05
CA LYS A 70 7.21 6.76 -10.08
C LYS A 70 7.53 5.68 -9.07
N LYS A 71 8.69 5.84 -8.44
CA LYS A 71 9.07 4.92 -7.40
C LYS A 71 8.15 5.06 -6.19
N ILE A 72 7.83 3.94 -5.57
CA ILE A 72 7.01 3.93 -4.38
C ILE A 72 7.94 3.93 -3.17
N ASP A 73 8.13 5.10 -2.57
CA ASP A 73 8.95 5.21 -1.39
C ASP A 73 8.31 6.19 -0.42
N PRO A 74 8.77 6.20 0.84
CA PRO A 74 8.10 7.00 1.87
C PRO A 74 8.07 8.50 1.56
N ILE A 75 9.10 9.02 0.94
CA ILE A 75 9.15 10.44 0.66
C ILE A 75 8.10 10.82 -0.38
N LEU A 76 8.02 10.05 -1.46
CA LEU A 76 7.05 10.33 -2.50
C LEU A 76 5.63 10.07 -2.03
N ILE A 77 5.44 9.05 -1.19
CA ILE A 77 4.13 8.82 -0.59
C ILE A 77 3.72 10.03 0.24
N SER A 78 4.65 10.54 1.03
CA SER A 78 4.36 11.70 1.86
C SER A 78 3.94 12.89 1.00
N GLU A 79 4.61 13.09 -0.12
CA GLU A 79 4.27 14.20 -1.00
C GLU A 79 2.91 14.02 -1.63
N GLU A 80 2.57 12.79 -2.00
CA GLU A 80 1.23 12.53 -2.55
C GLU A 80 0.16 12.81 -1.50
N LEU A 81 0.40 12.44 -0.27
CA LEU A 81 -0.56 12.68 0.79
C LEU A 81 -0.74 14.17 1.04
N LYS A 82 0.33 14.93 0.93
CA LYS A 82 0.22 16.37 1.09
C LYS A 82 -0.58 17.01 -0.03
N LYS A 83 -0.42 16.49 -1.24
CA LYS A 83 -1.10 17.05 -2.39
C LYS A 83 -2.61 17.01 -2.24
N ASP A 84 -3.14 15.94 -1.66
CA ASP A 84 -4.59 15.83 -1.53
C ASP A 84 -5.07 16.16 -0.12
N GLY A 85 -4.17 16.68 0.71
CA GLY A 85 -4.56 17.11 2.04
C GLY A 85 -4.79 15.98 3.02
N SER A 86 -4.40 14.76 2.66
CA SER A 86 -4.70 13.60 3.50
C SER A 86 -4.04 13.69 4.87
N ILE A 87 -2.82 14.19 4.91
CA ILE A 87 -2.13 14.28 6.18
C ILE A 87 -2.88 15.18 7.14
N GLU A 88 -3.32 16.31 6.63
CA GLU A 88 -4.04 17.24 7.49
C GLU A 88 -5.39 16.68 7.88
N SER A 89 -6.08 16.06 6.95
CA SER A 89 -7.42 15.60 7.23
C SER A 89 -7.44 14.44 8.24
N ILE A 90 -6.36 13.74 8.39
CA ILE A 90 -6.30 12.66 9.37
C ILE A 90 -5.50 13.05 10.60
N GLY A 91 -5.19 14.33 10.72
CA GLY A 91 -4.52 14.81 11.92
C GLY A 91 -3.06 14.44 11.98
N GLY A 92 -2.50 14.18 10.86
CA GLY A 92 -1.10 13.78 10.81
C GLY A 92 -0.16 14.90 11.06
N ARG A 93 -0.60 15.88 11.61
CA ARG A 93 0.17 16.88 11.84
C ARG A 93 0.25 17.03 12.83
#